data_b11de353eafff8d7cb15c9554f67b766
#
_entry.id   b11de353eafff8d7cb15c9554f67b766
#
_cell.length_a   1.000
_cell.length_b   1.000
_cell.length_c   1.000
_cell.angle_alpha   90.00
_cell.angle_beta   90.00
_cell.angle_gamma   90.00
#
_symmetry.space_group_name_H-M   'P 1'
#
loop_
_entity.id
_entity.type
_entity.pdbx_description
1 polymer ?
#
loop_
_entity_poly.entity_id
_entity_poly.type
_entity_poly.pdbx_seq_one_letter_code
_entity_poly.pdbx_strand_id
1 'polypeptide(L)'
;MKSMLAVTFVVALLSLSVSAQEHSRPSSTPSTPRTTNTPRPSTSPSNLPDTGGWVRFTSPEGRFTVLMPETPTDKQSVEQSEHGPFTTHLFIVRDTQSVYLIGWVDYDPNFNFNRSLELEANRDNFVKGVSATLLTTKTLEIDGYPALEFTCETPDRIFKSRVYMVGRRPYQIVIGSPKGQDDSISLNRFFGSFKINRP
;
A
#
# COMPACT_ATOMS: atom_id res chain seq x y z
N MET A 1 -22.90 -9.35 24.36
CA MET A 1 -21.79 -8.45 24.02
C MET A 1 -21.06 -9.09 22.87
N LYS A 2 -21.22 -8.57 21.64
CA LYS A 2 -20.56 -9.12 20.44
C LYS A 2 -19.15 -8.52 20.41
N SER A 3 -18.14 -9.34 20.73
CA SER A 3 -16.74 -8.98 20.56
C SER A 3 -16.49 -8.77 19.06
N MET A 4 -16.39 -7.53 18.63
CA MET A 4 -15.96 -7.18 17.27
C MET A 4 -14.46 -7.39 17.22
N LEU A 5 -14.05 -8.43 16.50
CA LEU A 5 -12.64 -8.66 16.25
C LEU A 5 -12.16 -7.69 15.21
N ALA A 6 -11.34 -6.76 15.64
CA ALA A 6 -10.66 -5.83 14.79
C ALA A 6 -9.26 -6.38 14.51
N VAL A 7 -9.04 -6.93 13.32
CA VAL A 7 -7.68 -7.08 12.82
C VAL A 7 -7.13 -5.69 12.58
N THR A 8 -6.23 -5.29 13.44
CA THR A 8 -5.62 -3.97 13.39
C THR A 8 -4.58 -4.00 12.28
N PHE A 9 -4.88 -3.43 11.11
CA PHE A 9 -3.85 -2.89 10.25
C PHE A 9 -3.16 -1.80 11.09
N VAL A 10 -2.21 -2.20 11.92
CA VAL A 10 -1.40 -1.25 12.69
C VAL A 10 -0.52 -0.52 11.67
N VAL A 11 -1.04 0.57 11.16
CA VAL A 11 -0.24 1.58 10.49
C VAL A 11 0.60 2.26 11.59
N ALA A 12 1.56 1.54 12.14
CA ALA A 12 2.65 2.10 12.94
C ALA A 12 3.60 2.92 12.04
N LEU A 13 3.05 3.88 11.27
CA LEU A 13 3.76 4.48 10.14
C LEU A 13 3.73 5.99 10.10
N LEU A 14 3.16 6.66 11.09
CA LEU A 14 3.07 8.12 11.06
C LEU A 14 3.75 8.82 12.24
N SER A 15 4.92 8.30 12.67
CA SER A 15 5.88 9.13 13.38
C SER A 15 6.75 9.85 12.34
N LEU A 16 6.19 10.84 11.68
CA LEU A 16 6.92 11.75 10.79
C LEU A 16 7.54 12.85 11.62
N SER A 17 8.70 12.56 12.23
CA SER A 17 9.64 13.60 12.59
C SER A 17 10.35 14.05 11.32
N VAL A 18 9.99 15.21 10.80
CA VAL A 18 10.76 15.93 9.80
C VAL A 18 12.02 16.41 10.49
N SER A 19 13.11 15.65 10.39
CA SER A 19 14.46 16.16 10.70
C SER A 19 15.03 16.70 9.41
N ALA A 20 15.06 18.03 9.30
CA ALA A 20 15.90 18.71 8.33
C ALA A 20 17.36 18.43 8.70
N GLN A 21 18.05 17.67 7.88
CA GLN A 21 19.48 17.43 8.04
C GLN A 21 20.24 18.24 7.02
N GLU A 22 20.92 19.23 7.57
CA GLU A 22 21.83 20.15 6.91
C GLU A 22 23.03 19.41 6.29
N HIS A 23 23.32 19.73 5.04
CA HIS A 23 24.47 19.18 4.28
C HIS A 23 25.79 19.72 4.80
N SER A 24 26.64 18.85 5.30
CA SER A 24 28.07 19.11 5.36
C SER A 24 28.81 18.08 4.51
N ARG A 25 29.45 18.60 3.48
CA ARG A 25 30.33 17.90 2.52
C ARG A 25 31.76 17.85 3.06
N PRO A 26 32.49 16.75 2.94
CA PRO A 26 33.90 16.82 2.63
C PRO A 26 34.25 16.12 1.33
N SER A 27 35.11 16.84 0.60
CA SER A 27 35.82 16.47 -0.60
C SER A 27 36.98 15.53 -0.29
N SER A 28 37.18 14.46 -1.09
CA SER A 28 38.52 13.93 -1.39
C SER A 28 38.48 12.98 -2.59
N THR A 29 39.43 13.22 -3.49
CA THR A 29 39.73 12.66 -4.80
C THR A 29 40.55 11.36 -4.72
N PRO A 30 41.04 10.73 -5.83
CA PRO A 30 40.50 9.47 -6.35
C PRO A 30 41.52 8.32 -6.28
N SER A 31 41.09 7.11 -6.44
CA SER A 31 41.98 6.01 -6.84
C SER A 31 41.23 5.01 -7.72
N THR A 32 41.67 4.88 -8.95
CA THR A 32 41.26 3.90 -9.95
C THR A 32 41.85 2.55 -9.63
N PRO A 33 41.12 1.46 -9.83
CA PRO A 33 41.62 0.35 -10.61
C PRO A 33 40.65 -0.26 -11.61
N ARG A 34 41.11 -0.32 -12.78
CA ARG A 34 41.07 -1.31 -13.86
C ARG A 34 39.85 -2.22 -13.99
N THR A 35 39.19 -2.00 -15.09
CA THR A 35 38.13 -2.71 -15.78
C THR A 35 38.47 -4.16 -16.06
N THR A 36 37.53 -5.07 -15.77
CA THR A 36 37.35 -6.34 -16.49
C THR A 36 35.95 -6.31 -17.09
N ASN A 37 35.89 -6.18 -18.42
CA ASN A 37 34.69 -6.26 -19.22
C ASN A 37 34.21 -7.70 -19.29
N THR A 38 33.14 -8.02 -18.62
CA THR A 38 32.31 -9.19 -18.90
C THR A 38 31.09 -8.70 -19.71
N PRO A 39 30.78 -9.26 -20.89
CA PRO A 39 29.63 -8.85 -21.65
C PRO A 39 28.36 -9.24 -20.91
N ARG A 40 27.58 -8.24 -20.48
CA ARG A 40 26.23 -8.42 -19.95
C ARG A 40 25.29 -8.67 -21.14
N PRO A 41 24.43 -9.69 -21.12
CA PRO A 41 23.43 -9.88 -22.15
C PRO A 41 22.55 -8.63 -22.25
N SER A 42 22.49 -8.02 -23.42
CA SER A 42 21.57 -6.94 -23.75
C SER A 42 20.15 -7.51 -23.73
N THR A 43 19.41 -7.29 -22.69
CA THR A 43 17.95 -7.42 -22.73
C THR A 43 17.42 -6.25 -23.53
N SER A 44 16.86 -6.55 -24.70
CA SER A 44 16.14 -5.61 -25.55
C SER A 44 15.08 -4.87 -24.73
N PRO A 45 14.84 -3.55 -24.97
CA PRO A 45 13.77 -2.84 -24.34
C PRO A 45 12.43 -3.45 -24.79
N SER A 46 11.78 -4.18 -23.89
CA SER A 46 10.37 -4.53 -24.05
C SER A 46 9.59 -3.24 -24.23
N ASN A 47 8.77 -3.12 -25.26
CA ASN A 47 7.78 -2.07 -25.45
C ASN A 47 6.72 -2.18 -24.34
N LEU A 48 7.08 -1.79 -23.13
CA LEU A 48 6.13 -1.58 -22.04
C LEU A 48 5.36 -0.30 -22.35
N PRO A 49 4.03 -0.29 -22.19
CA PRO A 49 3.25 0.91 -22.36
C PRO A 49 3.81 2.02 -21.47
N ASP A 50 3.82 3.24 -22.00
CA ASP A 50 4.28 4.43 -21.25
C ASP A 50 3.52 4.54 -19.93
N THR A 51 4.24 4.34 -18.84
CA THR A 51 3.71 4.41 -17.47
C THR A 51 3.78 5.83 -16.91
N GLY A 52 4.18 6.83 -17.74
CA GLY A 52 4.31 8.23 -17.32
C GLY A 52 5.26 8.41 -16.14
N GLY A 53 6.38 7.67 -16.15
CA GLY A 53 7.40 7.70 -15.09
C GLY A 53 7.08 6.81 -13.88
N TRP A 54 5.90 6.18 -13.82
CA TRP A 54 5.56 5.25 -12.75
C TRP A 54 6.07 3.84 -13.04
N VAL A 55 6.39 3.11 -11.98
CA VAL A 55 6.89 1.73 -12.03
C VAL A 55 5.73 0.75 -11.99
N ARG A 56 5.74 -0.24 -12.88
CA ARG A 56 4.84 -1.40 -12.78
C ARG A 56 5.41 -2.36 -11.73
N PHE A 57 4.76 -2.42 -10.60
CA PHE A 57 5.09 -3.32 -9.52
C PHE A 57 4.19 -4.56 -9.56
N THR A 58 4.78 -5.74 -9.44
CA THR A 58 4.07 -7.03 -9.35
C THR A 58 4.54 -7.76 -8.10
N SER A 59 3.61 -8.13 -7.24
CA SER A 59 3.85 -8.99 -6.08
C SER A 59 3.38 -10.41 -6.40
N PRO A 60 4.27 -11.39 -6.59
CA PRO A 60 3.88 -12.79 -6.78
C PRO A 60 3.15 -13.36 -5.57
N GLU A 61 3.63 -13.08 -4.36
CA GLU A 61 3.03 -13.52 -3.10
C GLU A 61 1.69 -12.85 -2.85
N GLY A 62 1.60 -11.54 -3.06
CA GLY A 62 0.37 -10.77 -2.97
C GLY A 62 -0.58 -11.00 -4.14
N ARG A 63 -0.16 -11.66 -5.22
CA ARG A 63 -0.95 -11.94 -6.43
C ARG A 63 -1.63 -10.69 -6.99
N PHE A 64 -0.88 -9.61 -7.11
CA PHE A 64 -1.38 -8.38 -7.73
C PHE A 64 -0.32 -7.67 -8.57
N THR A 65 -0.80 -6.78 -9.42
CA THR A 65 0.01 -5.83 -10.19
C THR A 65 -0.58 -4.44 -10.05
N VAL A 66 0.28 -3.42 -9.98
CA VAL A 66 -0.12 -2.02 -9.83
C VAL A 66 0.95 -1.08 -10.40
N LEU A 67 0.58 0.14 -10.74
CA LEU A 67 1.53 1.24 -10.98
C LEU A 67 1.76 2.02 -9.69
N MET A 68 3.02 2.28 -9.36
CA MET A 68 3.45 3.08 -8.20
C MET A 68 4.47 4.14 -8.64
N PRO A 69 4.59 5.28 -7.94
CA PRO A 69 5.55 6.32 -8.31
C PRO A 69 6.99 5.83 -8.38
N GLU A 70 7.35 4.88 -7.51
CA GLU A 70 8.66 4.22 -7.47
C GLU A 70 8.53 2.78 -6.95
N THR A 71 9.64 2.05 -6.88
CA THR A 71 9.67 0.71 -6.30
C THR A 71 9.36 0.78 -4.80
N PRO A 72 8.32 0.05 -4.32
CA PRO A 72 7.90 0.13 -2.93
C PRO A 72 8.88 -0.53 -1.97
N THR A 73 8.88 -0.04 -0.73
CA THR A 73 9.50 -0.72 0.41
C THR A 73 8.52 -1.73 0.98
N ASP A 74 8.99 -2.96 1.19
CA ASP A 74 8.24 -4.05 1.80
C ASP A 74 8.35 -4.02 3.33
N LYS A 75 7.23 -4.29 4.00
CA LYS A 75 7.15 -4.55 5.43
C LYS A 75 6.20 -5.69 5.70
N GLN A 76 6.64 -6.63 6.53
CA GLN A 76 5.84 -7.78 6.95
C GLN A 76 5.83 -7.85 8.48
N SER A 77 4.66 -8.20 9.04
CA SER A 77 4.52 -8.48 10.48
C SER A 77 3.63 -9.70 10.70
N VAL A 78 4.01 -10.52 11.69
CA VAL A 78 3.18 -11.63 12.17
C VAL A 78 2.58 -11.20 13.49
N GLU A 79 1.26 -11.27 13.59
CA GLU A 79 0.50 -10.84 14.74
C GLU A 79 -0.36 -11.98 15.29
N GLN A 80 -0.70 -11.90 16.58
CA GLN A 80 -1.59 -12.84 17.25
C GLN A 80 -2.93 -12.18 17.55
N SER A 81 -4.01 -12.90 17.27
CA SER A 81 -5.35 -12.52 17.69
C SER A 81 -6.00 -13.64 18.53
N GLU A 82 -7.12 -13.35 19.15
CA GLU A 82 -7.91 -14.37 19.85
C GLU A 82 -8.44 -15.49 18.92
N HIS A 83 -8.39 -15.26 17.58
CA HIS A 83 -8.83 -16.25 16.57
C HIS A 83 -7.66 -16.90 15.82
N GLY A 84 -6.45 -16.71 16.27
CA GLY A 84 -5.25 -17.28 15.69
C GLY A 84 -4.29 -16.24 15.11
N PRO A 85 -3.14 -16.71 14.62
CA PRO A 85 -2.15 -15.84 13.98
C PRO A 85 -2.63 -15.35 12.62
N PHE A 86 -2.12 -14.17 12.24
CA PHE A 86 -2.27 -13.63 10.90
C PHE A 86 -0.98 -12.89 10.50
N THR A 87 -0.73 -12.82 9.20
CA THR A 87 0.43 -12.11 8.65
C THR A 87 -0.05 -10.91 7.84
N THR A 88 0.45 -9.73 8.20
CA THR A 88 0.22 -8.49 7.46
C THR A 88 1.40 -8.21 6.55
N HIS A 89 1.12 -7.94 5.29
CA HIS A 89 2.09 -7.52 4.28
C HIS A 89 1.75 -6.10 3.85
N LEU A 90 2.75 -5.22 3.76
CA LEU A 90 2.55 -3.82 3.45
C LEU A 90 3.67 -3.30 2.53
N PHE A 91 3.30 -2.78 1.39
CA PHE A 91 4.17 -2.06 0.45
C PHE A 91 3.89 -0.57 0.51
N ILE A 92 4.94 0.23 0.62
CA ILE A 92 4.85 1.67 0.83
C ILE A 92 5.74 2.40 -0.17
N VAL A 93 5.18 3.44 -0.78
CA VAL A 93 5.92 4.47 -1.53
C VAL A 93 5.57 5.83 -0.97
N ARG A 94 6.55 6.71 -0.89
CA ARG A 94 6.35 8.13 -0.60
C ARG A 94 7.00 8.94 -1.71
N ASP A 95 6.21 9.75 -2.39
CA ASP A 95 6.74 10.82 -3.20
C ASP A 95 6.90 12.11 -2.38
N THR A 96 7.13 13.24 -3.03
CA THR A 96 7.35 14.53 -2.37
C THR A 96 6.17 15.00 -1.52
N GLN A 97 4.95 14.54 -1.79
CA GLN A 97 3.72 15.03 -1.18
C GLN A 97 2.80 13.92 -0.67
N SER A 98 2.71 12.81 -1.40
CA SER A 98 1.76 11.74 -1.15
C SER A 98 2.41 10.47 -0.63
N VAL A 99 1.60 9.65 0.03
CA VAL A 99 1.96 8.29 0.41
C VAL A 99 1.02 7.30 -0.27
N TYR A 100 1.59 6.23 -0.80
CA TYR A 100 0.89 5.14 -1.47
C TYR A 100 1.12 3.87 -0.68
N LEU A 101 0.05 3.18 -0.34
CA LEU A 101 0.10 1.95 0.43
C LEU A 101 -0.68 0.86 -0.30
N ILE A 102 -0.13 -0.34 -0.29
CA ILE A 102 -0.83 -1.57 -0.65
C ILE A 102 -0.52 -2.59 0.42
N GLY A 103 -1.56 -3.22 0.96
CA GLY A 103 -1.39 -4.30 1.92
C GLY A 103 -2.41 -5.40 1.72
N TRP A 104 -2.09 -6.56 2.28
CA TRP A 104 -3.02 -7.67 2.43
C TRP A 104 -2.74 -8.41 3.73
N VAL A 105 -3.70 -9.22 4.14
CA VAL A 105 -3.57 -10.07 5.31
C VAL A 105 -3.76 -11.53 4.93
N ASP A 106 -2.87 -12.37 5.41
CA ASP A 106 -3.00 -13.83 5.37
C ASP A 106 -3.42 -14.33 6.74
N TYR A 107 -4.64 -14.87 6.81
CA TYR A 107 -5.20 -15.47 8.01
C TYR A 107 -4.88 -16.95 8.11
N ASP A 108 -4.75 -17.45 9.34
CA ASP A 108 -4.75 -18.88 9.60
C ASP A 108 -5.95 -19.56 8.91
N PRO A 109 -5.79 -20.76 8.32
CA PRO A 109 -6.87 -21.47 7.63
C PRO A 109 -8.12 -21.69 8.50
N ASN A 110 -7.95 -21.83 9.81
CA ASN A 110 -9.04 -22.02 10.77
C ASN A 110 -9.68 -20.71 11.24
N PHE A 111 -9.13 -19.56 10.86
CA PHE A 111 -9.68 -18.26 11.22
C PHE A 111 -11.06 -18.08 10.59
N ASN A 112 -12.09 -17.95 11.41
CA ASN A 112 -13.46 -17.76 10.95
C ASN A 112 -13.86 -16.28 11.02
N PHE A 113 -14.22 -15.70 9.88
CA PHE A 113 -14.66 -14.31 9.78
C PHE A 113 -15.83 -14.12 8.81
N ASN A 114 -16.57 -13.04 9.03
CA ASN A 114 -17.62 -12.59 8.12
C ASN A 114 -17.02 -11.57 7.13
N ARG A 115 -17.11 -11.85 5.82
CA ARG A 115 -16.51 -11.02 4.77
C ARG A 115 -16.97 -9.56 4.78
N SER A 116 -18.26 -9.32 5.03
CA SER A 116 -18.78 -7.95 5.06
C SER A 116 -18.28 -7.19 6.28
N LEU A 117 -18.24 -7.85 7.45
CA LEU A 117 -17.69 -7.26 8.67
C LEU A 117 -16.20 -7.03 8.56
N GLU A 118 -15.48 -7.86 7.80
CA GLU A 118 -14.04 -7.69 7.56
C GLU A 118 -13.73 -6.45 6.74
N LEU A 119 -14.52 -6.12 5.71
CA LEU A 119 -14.37 -4.88 4.95
C LEU A 119 -14.54 -3.65 5.84
N GLU A 120 -15.56 -3.65 6.70
CA GLU A 120 -15.80 -2.57 7.65
C GLU A 120 -14.71 -2.50 8.73
N ALA A 121 -14.26 -3.63 9.24
CA ALA A 121 -13.19 -3.70 10.23
C ALA A 121 -11.87 -3.13 9.68
N ASN A 122 -11.52 -3.44 8.42
CA ASN A 122 -10.34 -2.87 7.77
C ASN A 122 -10.44 -1.35 7.65
N ARG A 123 -11.61 -0.79 7.26
CA ARG A 123 -11.85 0.65 7.25
C ARG A 123 -11.66 1.25 8.64
N ASP A 124 -12.36 0.72 9.63
CA ASP A 124 -12.41 1.29 10.98
C ASP A 124 -11.05 1.24 11.67
N ASN A 125 -10.31 0.14 11.45
CA ASN A 125 -8.95 0.01 11.96
C ASN A 125 -7.98 0.98 11.30
N PHE A 126 -8.09 1.17 9.98
CA PHE A 126 -7.29 2.17 9.28
C PHE A 126 -7.57 3.57 9.82
N VAL A 127 -8.85 3.96 9.88
CA VAL A 127 -9.29 5.28 10.39
C VAL A 127 -8.77 5.53 11.80
N LYS A 128 -8.92 4.53 12.69
CA LYS A 128 -8.40 4.59 14.06
C LYS A 128 -6.87 4.65 14.09
N GLY A 129 -6.19 3.83 13.28
CA GLY A 129 -4.73 3.73 13.26
C GLY A 129 -4.04 5.01 12.82
N VAL A 130 -4.65 5.78 11.91
CA VAL A 130 -4.14 7.09 11.49
C VAL A 130 -4.75 8.26 12.26
N SER A 131 -5.57 8.01 13.28
CA SER A 131 -6.30 9.01 14.07
C SER A 131 -7.12 9.98 13.21
N ALA A 132 -7.77 9.44 12.17
CA ALA A 132 -8.54 10.21 11.20
C ALA A 132 -10.04 10.26 11.55
N THR A 133 -10.74 11.20 10.93
CA THR A 133 -12.21 11.27 10.88
C THR A 133 -12.70 10.65 9.57
N LEU A 134 -13.63 9.71 9.63
CA LEU A 134 -14.27 9.12 8.46
C LEU A 134 -15.21 10.16 7.82
N LEU A 135 -15.04 10.41 6.52
CA LEU A 135 -15.87 11.35 5.75
C LEU A 135 -16.92 10.63 4.91
N THR A 136 -16.50 9.62 4.16
CA THR A 136 -17.40 8.87 3.26
C THR A 136 -17.09 7.38 3.31
N THR A 137 -18.11 6.56 3.03
CA THR A 137 -17.95 5.13 2.78
C THR A 137 -18.93 4.66 1.73
N LYS A 138 -18.52 3.75 0.87
CA LYS A 138 -19.33 3.20 -0.22
C LYS A 138 -18.99 1.74 -0.44
N THR A 139 -20.00 0.87 -0.41
CA THR A 139 -19.88 -0.54 -0.80
C THR A 139 -19.88 -0.64 -2.32
N LEU A 140 -18.99 -1.45 -2.86
CA LEU A 140 -18.77 -1.65 -4.29
C LEU A 140 -18.63 -3.15 -4.60
N GLU A 141 -18.72 -3.46 -5.88
CA GLU A 141 -18.19 -4.70 -6.45
C GLU A 141 -17.22 -4.31 -7.57
N ILE A 142 -16.00 -4.82 -7.52
CA ILE A 142 -14.95 -4.50 -8.49
C ILE A 142 -14.33 -5.80 -8.98
N ASP A 143 -14.38 -6.04 -10.29
CA ASP A 143 -13.88 -7.26 -10.94
C ASP A 143 -14.49 -8.56 -10.35
N GLY A 144 -15.74 -8.48 -9.84
CA GLY A 144 -16.44 -9.59 -9.18
C GLY A 144 -16.06 -9.80 -7.71
N TYR A 145 -15.31 -8.89 -7.11
CA TYR A 145 -14.95 -8.94 -5.70
C TYR A 145 -15.74 -7.90 -4.89
N PRO A 146 -16.29 -8.31 -3.72
CA PRO A 146 -16.84 -7.35 -2.77
C PRO A 146 -15.74 -6.35 -2.36
N ALA A 147 -16.08 -5.07 -2.36
CA ALA A 147 -15.17 -4.00 -2.01
C ALA A 147 -15.85 -2.90 -1.21
N LEU A 148 -15.05 -2.13 -0.49
CA LEU A 148 -15.48 -0.95 0.23
C LEU A 148 -14.49 0.18 -0.05
N GLU A 149 -15.01 1.32 -0.53
CA GLU A 149 -14.23 2.54 -0.73
C GLU A 149 -14.60 3.54 0.36
N PHE A 150 -13.60 4.23 0.90
CA PHE A 150 -13.83 5.26 1.91
C PHE A 150 -12.81 6.38 1.81
N THR A 151 -13.21 7.53 2.32
CA THR A 151 -12.34 8.70 2.51
C THR A 151 -12.34 9.08 3.98
N CYS A 152 -11.17 9.35 4.52
CA CYS A 152 -11.01 9.88 5.86
C CYS A 152 -9.95 10.97 5.89
N GLU A 153 -9.92 11.79 6.94
CA GLU A 153 -8.99 12.90 7.06
C GLU A 153 -8.40 13.06 8.44
N THR A 154 -7.15 13.50 8.47
CA THR A 154 -6.47 14.09 9.63
C THR A 154 -6.47 15.62 9.49
N PRO A 155 -5.93 16.39 10.44
CA PRO A 155 -5.83 17.85 10.30
C PRO A 155 -5.11 18.31 9.03
N ASP A 156 -4.11 17.56 8.56
CA ASP A 156 -3.21 17.93 7.45
C ASP A 156 -3.37 17.11 6.18
N ARG A 157 -4.03 15.93 6.24
CA ARG A 157 -4.10 14.98 5.12
C ARG A 157 -5.49 14.47 4.85
N ILE A 158 -5.73 14.09 3.59
CA ILE A 158 -6.87 13.28 3.15
C ILE A 158 -6.35 11.93 2.72
N PHE A 159 -7.02 10.87 3.18
CA PHE A 159 -6.78 9.49 2.75
C PHE A 159 -7.97 8.98 1.96
N LYS A 160 -7.70 8.45 0.77
CA LYS A 160 -8.66 7.71 -0.03
C LYS A 160 -8.22 6.26 -0.05
N SER A 161 -9.13 5.35 0.25
CA SER A 161 -8.81 3.94 0.42
C SER A 161 -9.86 3.07 -0.22
N ARG A 162 -9.42 1.91 -0.71
CA ARG A 162 -10.28 0.86 -1.22
C ARG A 162 -9.84 -0.48 -0.64
N VAL A 163 -10.78 -1.20 -0.04
CA VAL A 163 -10.57 -2.54 0.49
C VAL A 163 -11.28 -3.54 -0.41
N TYR A 164 -10.61 -4.63 -0.77
CA TYR A 164 -11.18 -5.73 -1.57
C TYR A 164 -11.16 -7.00 -0.75
N MET A 165 -12.17 -7.85 -0.89
CA MET A 165 -12.18 -9.18 -0.32
C MET A 165 -12.05 -10.24 -1.41
N VAL A 166 -10.87 -10.86 -1.51
CA VAL A 166 -10.57 -11.91 -2.50
C VAL A 166 -10.49 -13.25 -1.79
N GLY A 167 -11.57 -14.01 -1.81
CA GLY A 167 -11.67 -15.24 -1.03
C GLY A 167 -11.59 -14.95 0.47
N ARG A 168 -10.46 -15.33 1.10
CA ARG A 168 -10.17 -15.10 2.52
C ARG A 168 -9.14 -13.99 2.74
N ARG A 169 -8.66 -13.35 1.70
CA ARG A 169 -7.58 -12.37 1.74
C ARG A 169 -8.13 -10.97 1.50
N PRO A 170 -8.17 -10.09 2.50
CA PRO A 170 -8.44 -8.67 2.29
C PRO A 170 -7.21 -8.00 1.69
N TYR A 171 -7.42 -7.14 0.71
CA TYR A 171 -6.43 -6.21 0.17
C TYR A 171 -6.89 -4.80 0.45
N GLN A 172 -5.96 -3.95 0.82
CA GLN A 172 -6.23 -2.52 0.98
C GLN A 172 -5.22 -1.71 0.18
N ILE A 173 -5.73 -0.79 -0.64
CA ILE A 173 -4.93 0.22 -1.34
C ILE A 173 -5.31 1.60 -0.82
N VAL A 174 -4.31 2.45 -0.58
CA VAL A 174 -4.50 3.78 0.01
C VAL A 174 -3.61 4.80 -0.67
N ILE A 175 -4.16 5.98 -0.94
CA ILE A 175 -3.39 7.19 -1.21
C ILE A 175 -3.68 8.19 -0.10
N GLY A 176 -2.62 8.80 0.47
CA GLY A 176 -2.72 9.88 1.44
C GLY A 176 -2.03 11.12 0.92
N SER A 177 -2.80 12.21 0.72
CA SER A 177 -2.33 13.46 0.14
C SER A 177 -2.56 14.64 1.09
N PRO A 178 -1.78 15.74 1.01
CA PRO A 178 -2.07 16.96 1.76
C PRO A 178 -3.47 17.48 1.45
N LYS A 179 -4.14 18.08 2.44
CA LYS A 179 -5.43 18.75 2.22
C LYS A 179 -5.29 19.89 1.22
N GLY A 180 -6.28 20.02 0.34
CA GLY A 180 -6.32 21.07 -0.69
C GLY A 180 -5.52 20.74 -1.96
N GLN A 181 -4.81 19.62 -1.99
CA GLN A 181 -4.14 19.15 -3.20
C GLN A 181 -5.08 18.33 -4.07
N ASP A 182 -5.10 18.60 -5.38
CA ASP A 182 -5.73 17.71 -6.36
C ASP A 182 -4.84 16.51 -6.66
N ASP A 183 -5.26 15.35 -6.16
CA ASP A 183 -4.60 14.07 -6.35
C ASP A 183 -5.29 13.17 -7.39
N SER A 184 -6.27 13.71 -8.11
CA SER A 184 -7.17 12.93 -8.98
C SER A 184 -6.43 12.12 -10.05
N ILE A 185 -5.39 12.67 -10.65
CA ILE A 185 -4.58 11.97 -11.67
C ILE A 185 -3.85 10.78 -11.05
N SER A 186 -3.16 11.00 -9.93
CA SER A 186 -2.42 9.97 -9.20
C SER A 186 -3.35 8.89 -8.64
N LEU A 187 -4.50 9.31 -8.09
CA LEU A 187 -5.54 8.40 -7.60
C LEU A 187 -6.05 7.48 -8.71
N ASN A 188 -6.45 8.07 -9.85
CA ASN A 188 -6.97 7.31 -10.97
C ASN A 188 -5.92 6.34 -11.54
N ARG A 189 -4.66 6.76 -11.61
CA ARG A 189 -3.56 5.92 -12.07
C ARG A 189 -3.31 4.77 -11.10
N PHE A 190 -3.20 5.05 -9.81
CA PHE A 190 -2.92 4.06 -8.78
C PHE A 190 -4.06 3.06 -8.62
N PHE A 191 -5.27 3.52 -8.34
CA PHE A 191 -6.45 2.66 -8.15
C PHE A 191 -6.86 1.96 -9.43
N GLY A 192 -6.80 2.65 -10.59
CA GLY A 192 -7.18 2.08 -11.88
C GLY A 192 -6.20 1.04 -12.41
N SER A 193 -4.94 1.08 -11.96
CA SER A 193 -3.92 0.09 -12.37
C SER A 193 -3.87 -1.14 -11.46
N PHE A 194 -4.49 -1.10 -10.28
CA PHE A 194 -4.48 -2.23 -9.35
C PHE A 194 -5.32 -3.39 -9.91
N LYS A 195 -4.68 -4.54 -10.05
CA LYS A 195 -5.31 -5.77 -10.55
C LYS A 195 -4.89 -6.96 -9.72
N ILE A 196 -5.86 -7.77 -9.34
CA ILE A 196 -5.62 -9.08 -8.73
C ILE A 196 -5.27 -10.06 -9.84
N ASN A 197 -4.11 -10.69 -9.74
CA ASN A 197 -3.67 -11.74 -10.64
C ASN A 197 -4.34 -13.05 -10.23
N ARG A 198 -5.21 -13.56 -11.07
CA ARG A 198 -5.84 -14.87 -10.84
C ARG A 198 -4.78 -15.97 -10.97
N PRO A 199 -4.86 -17.04 -10.17
CA PRO A 199 -3.98 -18.20 -10.32
C PRO A 199 -4.17 -18.90 -11.66
#